data_33fe7f10d5f5f8d7e9be640251142f15
#
_entry.id   33fe7f10d5f5f8d7e9be640251142f15
#
_cell.length_a   1.000
_cell.length_b   1.000
_cell.length_c   1.000
_cell.angle_alpha   90.00
_cell.angle_beta   90.00
_cell.angle_gamma   90.00
#
_symmetry.space_group_name_H-M   'P 1'
#
loop_
_entity.id
_entity.type
_entity.pdbx_description
1 polymer ?
#
loop_
_entity_poly.entity_id
_entity_poly.type
_entity_poly.pdbx_seq_one_letter_code
_entity_poly.pdbx_strand_id
1 'polypeptide(L)'
;MKFSKSSLPGVLVIELELREDERGFLARTYCETEFADQGLNTRWPQCNLTLTKKRGMIRGLHFQAQPKPEIKLIRCATGGIFDVLVDVRRDSPSFGHWEGFEDRKSVV
;
A
#
# COMPACT_ATOMS: atom_id res chain seq x y z
N MET A 1 -8.28 7.72 9.03
CA MET A 1 -7.80 7.33 7.70
C MET A 1 -8.95 7.34 6.72
N LYS A 2 -8.69 7.68 5.46
CA LYS A 2 -9.69 7.63 4.39
C LYS A 2 -9.37 6.44 3.48
N PHE A 3 -10.39 5.65 3.16
CA PHE A 3 -10.26 4.46 2.33
C PHE A 3 -11.03 4.66 1.03
N SER A 4 -10.39 4.39 -0.09
CA SER A 4 -11.02 4.43 -1.40
C SER A 4 -10.68 3.18 -2.21
N LYS A 5 -11.61 2.73 -3.04
CA LYS A 5 -11.40 1.60 -3.93
C LYS A 5 -10.59 2.03 -5.14
N SER A 6 -9.67 1.19 -5.57
CA SER A 6 -9.00 1.33 -6.86
C SER A 6 -9.81 0.70 -7.98
N SER A 7 -9.31 0.77 -9.22
CA SER A 7 -9.90 0.06 -10.35
C SER A 7 -9.71 -1.46 -10.27
N LEU A 8 -8.72 -1.91 -9.48
CA LEU A 8 -8.45 -3.33 -9.29
C LEU A 8 -9.27 -3.89 -8.11
N PRO A 9 -10.08 -4.94 -8.30
CA PRO A 9 -10.86 -5.54 -7.23
C PRO A 9 -9.99 -6.02 -6.06
N GLY A 10 -10.36 -5.61 -4.85
CA GLY A 10 -9.65 -5.98 -3.61
C GLY A 10 -8.47 -5.07 -3.27
N VAL A 11 -8.17 -4.08 -4.08
CA VAL A 11 -7.14 -3.07 -3.79
C VAL A 11 -7.78 -1.79 -3.27
N LEU A 12 -7.30 -1.33 -2.13
CA LEU A 12 -7.72 -0.07 -1.53
C LEU A 12 -6.54 0.89 -1.43
N VAL A 13 -6.84 2.16 -1.68
CA VAL A 13 -5.93 3.27 -1.39
C VAL A 13 -6.29 3.84 -0.03
N ILE A 14 -5.29 4.00 0.82
CA ILE A 14 -5.46 4.48 2.19
C ILE A 14 -4.73 5.81 2.32
N GLU A 15 -5.51 6.87 2.50
CA GLU A 15 -4.96 8.21 2.75
C GLU A 15 -4.90 8.49 4.24
N LEU A 16 -3.74 8.96 4.68
CA LEU A 16 -3.54 9.35 6.06
C LEU A 16 -4.14 10.74 6.32
N GLU A 17 -4.80 10.88 7.45
CA GLU A 17 -5.29 12.15 7.94
C GLU A 17 -4.26 12.73 8.92
N LEU A 18 -3.62 13.81 8.50
CA LEU A 18 -2.62 14.49 9.32
C LEU A 18 -3.30 15.37 10.37
N ARG A 19 -2.86 15.26 11.59
CA ARG A 19 -3.18 16.17 12.68
C ARG A 19 -1.98 17.05 12.93
N GLU A 20 -2.03 18.24 12.39
CA GLU A 20 -0.92 19.19 12.38
C GLU A 20 -1.02 20.19 13.52
N ASP A 21 0.14 20.54 14.10
CA ASP A 21 0.33 21.66 14.99
C ASP A 21 1.72 22.30 14.77
N GLU A 22 2.11 23.26 15.58
CA GLU A 22 3.40 23.96 15.47
C GLU A 22 4.64 23.06 15.59
N ARG A 23 4.49 21.85 16.15
CA ARG A 23 5.59 20.88 16.33
C ARG A 23 5.73 19.93 15.12
N GLY A 24 4.72 19.87 14.22
CA GLY A 24 4.65 18.95 13.11
C GLY A 24 3.30 18.27 13.00
N PHE A 25 3.26 16.96 12.76
CA PHE A 25 2.01 16.23 12.65
C PHE A 25 2.04 14.87 13.35
N LEU A 26 0.86 14.42 13.70
CA LEU A 26 0.56 13.03 14.05
C LEU A 26 -0.35 12.45 12.98
N ALA A 27 -0.05 11.25 12.49
CA ALA A 27 -0.95 10.51 11.61
C ALA A 27 -1.04 9.06 12.05
N ARG A 28 -2.26 8.54 12.07
CA ARG A 28 -2.50 7.11 12.28
C ARG A 28 -2.19 6.37 11.00
N THR A 29 -1.30 5.40 11.05
CA THR A 29 -0.87 4.61 9.88
C THR A 29 -1.49 3.23 9.82
N TYR A 30 -1.99 2.73 10.94
CA TYR A 30 -2.74 1.49 11.06
C TYR A 30 -3.69 1.56 12.24
N CYS A 31 -4.86 0.98 12.09
CA CYS A 31 -5.81 0.77 13.17
C CYS A 31 -6.59 -0.52 12.87
N GLU A 32 -6.54 -1.47 13.79
CA GLU A 32 -7.22 -2.76 13.64
C GLU A 32 -8.72 -2.59 13.37
N THR A 33 -9.39 -1.76 14.16
CA THR A 33 -10.83 -1.49 14.03
C THR A 33 -11.17 -0.86 12.68
N GLU A 34 -10.44 0.19 12.27
CA GLU A 34 -10.71 0.85 10.98
C GLU A 34 -10.44 -0.08 9.79
N PHE A 35 -9.40 -0.93 9.88
CA PHE A 35 -9.12 -1.93 8.85
C PHE A 35 -10.19 -3.02 8.81
N ALA A 36 -10.61 -3.52 9.97
CA ALA A 36 -11.67 -4.53 10.07
C ALA A 36 -12.99 -4.02 9.50
N ASP A 37 -13.35 -2.76 9.76
CA ASP A 37 -14.56 -2.11 9.24
C ASP A 37 -14.57 -2.03 7.69
N GLN A 38 -13.40 -2.03 7.07
CA GLN A 38 -13.23 -2.07 5.61
C GLN A 38 -13.08 -3.49 5.05
N GLY A 39 -13.17 -4.52 5.88
CA GLY A 39 -12.93 -5.91 5.50
C GLY A 39 -11.46 -6.20 5.14
N LEU A 40 -10.53 -5.38 5.60
CA LEU A 40 -9.11 -5.53 5.36
C LEU A 40 -8.46 -6.46 6.37
N ASN A 41 -7.29 -6.98 5.99
CA ASN A 41 -6.45 -7.79 6.88
C ASN A 41 -6.02 -6.98 8.11
N THR A 42 -6.09 -7.63 9.27
CA THR A 42 -5.68 -7.05 10.56
C THR A 42 -4.51 -7.78 11.21
N ARG A 43 -4.08 -8.91 10.62
CA ARG A 43 -2.96 -9.69 11.13
C ARG A 43 -1.75 -9.53 10.22
N TRP A 44 -0.68 -8.97 10.76
CA TRP A 44 0.57 -8.68 10.06
C TRP A 44 1.73 -9.45 10.70
N PRO A 45 2.03 -10.68 10.23
CA PRO A 45 3.11 -11.49 10.81
C PRO A 45 4.51 -10.91 10.61
N GLN A 46 4.68 -10.08 9.58
CA GLN A 46 5.97 -9.45 9.24
C GLN A 46 5.76 -8.01 8.85
N CYS A 47 6.70 -7.16 9.24
CA CYS A 47 6.84 -5.79 8.78
C CYS A 47 8.29 -5.57 8.35
N ASN A 48 8.48 -5.05 7.13
CA ASN A 48 9.81 -4.80 6.57
C ASN A 48 9.94 -3.33 6.16
N LEU A 49 11.15 -2.80 6.27
CA LEU A 49 11.51 -1.50 5.73
C LEU A 49 12.55 -1.68 4.64
N THR A 50 12.36 -1.03 3.51
CA THR A 50 13.27 -1.09 2.37
C THR A 50 13.80 0.30 2.05
N LEU A 51 15.10 0.39 1.81
CA LEU A 51 15.74 1.61 1.31
C LEU A 51 16.18 1.41 -0.13
N THR A 52 15.82 2.33 -1.00
CA THR A 52 16.31 2.40 -2.38
C THR A 52 17.24 3.59 -2.52
N LYS A 53 18.53 3.32 -2.75
CA LYS A 53 19.59 4.34 -2.72
C LYS A 53 19.66 5.22 -3.95
N LYS A 54 19.16 4.75 -5.09
CA LYS A 54 19.27 5.46 -6.37
C LYS A 54 17.88 5.69 -6.97
N ARG A 55 17.64 6.91 -7.46
CA ARG A 55 16.43 7.22 -8.23
C ARG A 55 16.37 6.34 -9.49
N GLY A 56 15.16 5.95 -9.87
CA GLY A 56 14.91 5.14 -11.06
C GLY A 56 15.17 3.65 -10.92
N MET A 57 15.54 3.19 -9.72
CA MET A 57 15.67 1.75 -9.46
C MET A 57 14.32 1.06 -9.50
N ILE A 58 14.28 -0.06 -10.22
CA ILE A 58 13.09 -0.91 -10.34
C ILE A 58 13.25 -2.12 -9.43
N ARG A 59 12.17 -2.44 -8.71
CA ARG A 59 12.05 -3.65 -7.90
C ARG A 59 10.78 -4.38 -8.31
N GLY A 60 10.85 -5.67 -8.52
CA GLY A 60 9.69 -6.50 -8.83
C GLY A 60 9.53 -6.75 -10.34
N LEU A 61 8.35 -7.11 -10.78
CA LEU A 61 7.14 -7.34 -9.96
C LEU A 61 7.32 -8.60 -9.07
N HIS A 62 6.70 -8.58 -7.89
CA HIS A 62 6.76 -9.70 -6.95
C HIS A 62 5.37 -10.10 -6.46
N PHE A 63 5.12 -11.39 -6.37
CA PHE A 63 3.96 -11.93 -5.66
C PHE A 63 4.34 -13.26 -5.01
N GLN A 64 3.53 -13.68 -4.05
CA GLN A 64 3.71 -14.95 -3.38
C GLN A 64 2.61 -15.91 -3.82
N ALA A 65 3.03 -17.03 -4.41
CA ALA A 65 2.13 -18.02 -4.96
C ALA A 65 1.50 -18.92 -3.88
N GLN A 66 0.42 -19.61 -4.25
CA GLN A 66 -0.13 -20.67 -3.42
C GLN A 66 0.94 -21.72 -3.07
N PRO A 67 0.90 -22.36 -1.89
CA PRO A 67 -0.16 -22.28 -0.88
C PRO A 67 0.00 -21.16 0.16
N LYS A 68 0.92 -20.24 -0.03
CA LYS A 68 1.19 -19.15 0.94
C LYS A 68 1.08 -17.76 0.32
N PRO A 69 -0.07 -17.39 -0.24
CA PRO A 69 -0.25 -16.03 -0.73
C PRO A 69 -0.15 -15.02 0.41
N GLU A 70 0.24 -13.81 0.10
CA GLU A 70 0.34 -12.73 1.09
C GLU A 70 -0.53 -11.53 0.71
N ILE A 71 -1.00 -10.83 1.72
CA ILE A 71 -1.58 -9.50 1.59
C ILE A 71 -0.50 -8.50 1.94
N LYS A 72 -0.37 -7.45 1.14
CA LYS A 72 0.64 -6.40 1.33
C LYS A 72 -0.02 -5.08 1.69
N LEU A 73 0.51 -4.42 2.71
CA LEU A 73 0.27 -3.01 2.99
C LEU A 73 1.55 -2.25 2.68
N ILE A 74 1.50 -1.40 1.65
CA ILE A 74 2.68 -0.68 1.16
C ILE A 74 2.50 0.80 1.45
N ARG A 75 3.56 1.42 1.92
CA ARG A 75 3.61 2.84 2.20
C ARG A 75 5.01 3.39 1.97
N CYS A 76 5.11 4.49 1.25
CA CYS A 76 6.36 5.26 1.19
C CYS A 76 6.54 6.02 2.50
N ALA A 77 7.61 5.75 3.22
CA ALA A 77 7.91 6.42 4.49
C ALA A 77 8.60 7.77 4.27
N THR A 78 9.47 7.86 3.25
CA THR A 78 10.26 9.06 2.93
C THR A 78 10.52 9.09 1.42
N GLY A 79 10.43 10.26 0.82
CA GLY A 79 10.62 10.44 -0.62
C GLY A 79 9.39 10.06 -1.44
N GLY A 80 9.56 9.35 -2.53
CA GLY A 80 8.46 8.98 -3.41
C GLY A 80 8.73 7.68 -4.14
N ILE A 81 7.68 6.89 -4.34
CA ILE A 81 7.68 5.70 -5.16
C ILE A 81 6.52 5.75 -6.16
N PHE A 82 6.72 5.09 -7.29
CA PHE A 82 5.62 4.73 -8.20
C PHE A 82 5.41 3.24 -8.07
N ASP A 83 4.31 2.87 -7.45
CA ASP A 83 3.97 1.48 -7.18
C ASP A 83 3.00 0.96 -8.25
N VAL A 84 3.28 -0.20 -8.81
CA VAL A 84 2.48 -0.82 -9.86
C VAL A 84 1.93 -2.14 -9.37
N LEU A 85 0.61 -2.27 -9.40
CA LEU A 85 -0.09 -3.49 -9.07
C LEU A 85 -0.70 -4.11 -10.33
N VAL A 86 -0.53 -5.41 -10.48
CA VAL A 86 -1.10 -6.20 -11.59
C VAL A 86 -1.98 -7.30 -11.00
N ASP A 87 -3.18 -7.46 -11.52
CA ASP A 87 -4.03 -8.58 -11.16
C ASP A 87 -3.54 -9.85 -11.87
N VAL A 88 -2.93 -10.75 -11.11
CA VAL A 88 -2.42 -12.03 -11.60
C VAL A 88 -3.29 -13.23 -11.17
N ARG A 89 -4.49 -12.96 -10.64
CA ARG A 89 -5.46 -14.01 -10.29
C ARG A 89 -6.14 -14.49 -11.55
N ARG A 90 -5.91 -15.74 -11.93
CA ARG A 90 -6.37 -16.31 -13.21
C ARG A 90 -7.88 -16.26 -13.39
N ASP A 91 -8.65 -16.43 -12.31
CA ASP A 91 -10.12 -16.45 -12.34
C ASP A 91 -10.75 -15.05 -12.14
N SER A 92 -9.93 -14.02 -12.02
CA SER A 92 -10.40 -12.65 -11.86
C SER A 92 -10.86 -12.07 -13.21
N PRO A 93 -11.99 -11.34 -13.26
CA PRO A 93 -12.41 -10.62 -14.47
C PRO A 93 -11.42 -9.52 -14.89
N SER A 94 -10.56 -9.07 -13.97
CA SER A 94 -9.51 -8.08 -14.25
C SER A 94 -8.12 -8.69 -14.40
N PHE A 95 -8.02 -10.01 -14.64
CA PHE A 95 -6.72 -10.68 -14.87
C PHE A 95 -5.88 -9.94 -15.91
N GLY A 96 -4.64 -9.64 -15.59
CA GLY A 96 -3.70 -8.92 -16.44
C GLY A 96 -3.87 -7.39 -16.44
N HIS A 97 -4.93 -6.85 -15.86
CA HIS A 97 -5.07 -5.41 -15.68
C HIS A 97 -4.10 -4.92 -14.61
N TRP A 98 -3.65 -3.70 -14.77
CA TRP A 98 -2.74 -3.07 -13.83
C TRP A 98 -3.14 -1.62 -13.54
N GLU A 99 -2.69 -1.12 -12.41
CA GLU A 99 -2.84 0.28 -12.01
C GLU A 99 -1.57 0.76 -11.32
N GLY A 100 -1.19 2.00 -11.57
CA GLY A 100 -0.03 2.63 -10.96
C GLY A 100 -0.43 3.69 -9.94
N PHE A 101 0.30 3.76 -8.84
CA PHE A 101 0.06 4.67 -7.73
C PHE A 101 1.31 5.49 -7.43
N GLU A 102 1.18 6.80 -7.39
CA GLU A 102 2.23 7.65 -6.84
C GLU A 102 2.04 7.76 -5.33
N ASP A 103 2.98 7.23 -4.56
CA ASP A 103 3.05 7.46 -3.12
C ASP A 103 4.26 8.35 -2.80
N ARG A 104 3.97 9.60 -2.46
CA ARG A 104 4.97 10.60 -2.10
C ARG A 104 4.70 11.11 -0.70
N LYS A 105 5.73 11.09 0.11
CA LYS A 105 5.72 11.84 1.36
C LYS A 105 6.52 13.10 1.15
N SER A 106 5.84 14.23 1.20
CA SER A 106 6.54 15.52 1.28
C SER A 106 7.36 15.51 2.56
N VAL A 107 8.66 15.48 2.39
CA VAL A 107 9.56 15.78 3.50
C VAL A 107 9.45 17.28 3.75
N VAL A 108 8.90 17.62 4.83
CA VAL A 108 9.00 18.99 5.34
C VAL A 108 10.24 19.09 6.19
#